data_ab4f0da16b97bca0367aa375e774051a
#
_entry.id   ab4f0da16b97bca0367aa375e774051a
#
_cell.length_a   1.000
_cell.length_b   1.000
_cell.length_c   1.000
_cell.angle_alpha   90.00
_cell.angle_beta   90.00
_cell.angle_gamma   90.00
#
_symmetry.space_group_name_H-M   'P 1'
#
loop_
_entity.id
_entity.type
_entity.pdbx_description
1 polymer ?
#
loop_
_entity_poly.entity_id
_entity_poly.type
_entity_poly.pdbx_seq_one_letter_code
_entity_poly.pdbx_strand_id
1 'polypeptide(L)'
;MFWVILRLEGVIMKTIGLIGGMSWESTITYYQVLNETIKQVLGGLHSAKCILYSVDFEEIEKCQANGDWNRSAEILSDAAQSLEKAGADYIVICTNTMHKVADEIERHIHIPLLHIAEMTAVELEKSGITKVGLLGTKYTMQQDFYKCILENRGIHVVIPNEDQVELVNDII
;
A
#
# COMPACT_ATOMS: atom_id res chain seq x y z
N MET A 1 -11.89 -4.60 0.31
CA MET A 1 -10.72 -5.02 1.11
C MET A 1 -11.12 -5.98 2.24
N PHE A 2 -12.14 -5.68 3.07
CA PHE A 2 -12.48 -6.46 4.27
C PHE A 2 -12.90 -7.92 4.07
N TRP A 3 -13.60 -8.24 2.99
CA TRP A 3 -14.07 -9.61 2.72
C TRP A 3 -12.95 -10.61 2.40
N VAL A 4 -11.76 -10.15 2.03
CA VAL A 4 -10.60 -11.01 1.78
C VAL A 4 -9.96 -11.46 3.11
N ILE A 5 -10.09 -10.64 4.15
CA ILE A 5 -9.50 -10.90 5.49
C ILE A 5 -10.42 -11.75 6.37
N LEU A 6 -11.74 -11.76 6.10
CA LEU A 6 -12.75 -12.45 6.91
C LEU A 6 -13.55 -13.45 6.06
N ARG A 7 -13.23 -14.73 6.14
CA ARG A 7 -14.09 -15.81 5.63
C ARG A 7 -15.15 -16.13 6.69
N LEU A 8 -16.40 -15.78 6.42
CA LEU A 8 -17.53 -15.94 7.33
C LEU A 8 -18.07 -17.39 7.36
N GLU A 9 -17.31 -18.32 7.90
CA GLU A 9 -17.80 -19.58 8.48
C GLU A 9 -16.59 -20.23 9.15
N GLY A 10 -16.48 -20.06 10.48
CA GLY A 10 -15.29 -20.49 11.24
C GLY A 10 -14.09 -19.56 10.94
N VAL A 11 -14.14 -18.31 11.40
CA VAL A 11 -13.21 -17.24 11.04
C VAL A 11 -11.76 -17.62 11.37
N ILE A 12 -11.03 -18.12 10.38
CA ILE A 12 -9.56 -18.11 10.44
C ILE A 12 -9.13 -16.70 10.03
N MET A 13 -8.79 -15.88 11.03
CA MET A 13 -8.26 -14.55 10.79
C MET A 13 -6.90 -14.68 10.09
N LYS A 14 -6.80 -14.10 8.89
CA LYS A 14 -5.57 -14.07 8.11
C LYS A 14 -4.55 -13.12 8.72
N THR A 15 -3.26 -13.46 8.58
CA THR A 15 -2.15 -12.65 9.05
C THR A 15 -1.68 -11.71 7.96
N ILE A 16 -1.62 -10.40 8.24
CA ILE A 16 -1.20 -9.37 7.29
C ILE A 16 0.26 -9.05 7.52
N GLY A 17 1.09 -9.20 6.49
CA GLY A 17 2.48 -8.71 6.46
C GLY A 17 2.50 -7.25 6.05
N LEU A 18 2.99 -6.37 6.93
CA LEU A 18 3.12 -4.94 6.70
C LEU A 18 4.58 -4.60 6.38
N ILE A 19 4.86 -4.07 5.19
CA ILE A 19 6.15 -3.44 4.88
C ILE A 19 6.01 -1.96 5.21
N GLY A 20 6.58 -1.54 6.33
CA GLY A 20 6.47 -0.19 6.89
C GLY A 20 7.82 0.51 6.99
N GLY A 21 7.82 1.69 7.65
CA GLY A 21 9.01 2.50 7.86
C GLY A 21 9.27 3.55 6.75
N MET A 22 8.38 3.69 5.77
CA MET A 22 8.55 4.57 4.60
C MET A 22 7.40 5.59 4.38
N SER A 23 7.00 6.49 5.25
CA SER A 23 7.52 6.77 6.58
C SER A 23 6.92 5.85 7.66
N TRP A 24 7.50 5.91 8.87
CA TRP A 24 6.95 5.18 10.02
C TRP A 24 5.60 5.77 10.46
N GLU A 25 5.36 7.07 10.26
CA GLU A 25 4.10 7.74 10.58
C GLU A 25 2.92 7.14 9.78
N SER A 26 3.11 6.91 8.48
CA SER A 26 2.09 6.25 7.67
C SER A 26 1.83 4.82 8.15
N THR A 27 2.87 4.11 8.59
CA THR A 27 2.79 2.75 9.12
C THR A 27 1.91 2.68 10.37
N ILE A 28 2.01 3.66 11.27
CA ILE A 28 1.14 3.77 12.46
C ILE A 28 -0.33 3.86 12.03
N THR A 29 -0.63 4.68 11.03
CA THR A 29 -2.00 4.84 10.52
C THR A 29 -2.54 3.51 9.97
N TYR A 30 -1.74 2.75 9.20
CA TYR A 30 -2.14 1.42 8.72
C TYR A 30 -2.45 0.47 9.88
N TYR A 31 -1.55 0.40 10.88
CA TYR A 31 -1.75 -0.45 12.04
C TYR A 31 -3.01 -0.08 12.83
N GLN A 32 -3.24 1.22 13.04
CA GLN A 32 -4.41 1.72 13.73
C GLN A 32 -5.70 1.36 12.98
N VAL A 33 -5.79 1.70 11.69
CA VAL A 33 -6.98 1.44 10.86
C VAL A 33 -7.31 -0.05 10.81
N LEU A 34 -6.31 -0.92 10.67
CA LEU A 34 -6.51 -2.38 10.68
C LEU A 34 -7.14 -2.84 12.00
N ASN A 35 -6.61 -2.40 13.14
CA ASN A 35 -7.12 -2.82 14.44
C ASN A 35 -8.50 -2.25 14.73
N GLU A 36 -8.75 -0.97 14.44
CA GLU A 36 -10.07 -0.35 14.60
C GLU A 36 -11.12 -1.07 13.76
N THR A 37 -10.77 -1.44 12.53
CA THR A 37 -11.70 -2.13 11.65
C THR A 37 -12.00 -3.55 12.11
N ILE A 38 -10.99 -4.32 12.51
CA ILE A 38 -11.22 -5.67 13.06
C ILE A 38 -12.09 -5.59 14.32
N LYS A 39 -11.83 -4.61 15.19
CA LYS A 39 -12.66 -4.37 16.38
C LYS A 39 -14.10 -4.03 16.02
N GLN A 40 -14.33 -3.20 15.00
CA GLN A 40 -15.68 -2.86 14.53
C GLN A 40 -16.43 -4.06 13.96
N VAL A 41 -15.73 -4.94 13.19
CA VAL A 41 -16.34 -6.08 12.51
C VAL A 41 -16.58 -7.25 13.45
N LEU A 42 -15.63 -7.58 14.31
CA LEU A 42 -15.69 -8.76 15.19
C LEU A 42 -16.13 -8.43 16.62
N GLY A 43 -16.01 -7.18 17.04
CA GLY A 43 -16.36 -6.75 18.39
C GLY A 43 -15.36 -7.19 19.47
N GLY A 44 -15.74 -7.01 20.73
CA GLY A 44 -14.97 -7.49 21.88
C GLY A 44 -13.54 -6.97 21.95
N LEU A 45 -12.61 -7.87 22.25
CA LEU A 45 -11.16 -7.59 22.34
C LEU A 45 -10.37 -8.02 21.09
N HIS A 46 -11.05 -8.24 19.96
CA HIS A 46 -10.38 -8.60 18.72
C HIS A 46 -9.48 -7.49 18.23
N SER A 47 -8.29 -7.89 17.75
CA SER A 47 -7.29 -7.07 17.05
C SER A 47 -6.84 -7.75 15.78
N ALA A 48 -6.25 -7.00 14.84
CA ALA A 48 -5.72 -7.56 13.61
C ALA A 48 -4.51 -8.46 13.89
N LYS A 49 -4.42 -9.62 13.22
CA LYS A 49 -3.18 -10.38 13.15
C LYS A 49 -2.29 -9.75 12.10
N CYS A 50 -1.16 -9.18 12.51
CA CYS A 50 -0.22 -8.61 11.56
C CYS A 50 1.23 -8.84 12.01
N ILE A 51 2.13 -8.82 11.05
CA ILE A 51 3.58 -8.84 11.24
C ILE A 51 4.10 -7.59 10.55
N LEU A 52 4.88 -6.78 11.25
CA LEU A 52 5.50 -5.57 10.70
C LEU A 52 6.97 -5.81 10.44
N TYR A 53 7.40 -5.58 9.20
CA TYR A 53 8.79 -5.39 8.83
C TYR A 53 9.00 -3.89 8.54
N SER A 54 9.68 -3.19 9.42
CA SER A 54 9.97 -1.76 9.27
C SER A 54 11.37 -1.61 8.69
N VAL A 55 11.46 -1.01 7.49
CA VAL A 55 12.74 -0.69 6.83
C VAL A 55 13.30 0.63 7.35
N ASP A 56 14.58 0.90 7.08
CA ASP A 56 15.17 2.22 7.29
C ASP A 56 14.82 3.14 6.10
N PHE A 57 14.09 4.23 6.40
CA PHE A 57 13.63 5.15 5.36
C PHE A 57 14.77 5.88 4.67
N GLU A 58 15.86 6.16 5.34
CA GLU A 58 17.04 6.82 4.77
C GLU A 58 17.60 6.04 3.57
N GLU A 59 17.61 4.70 3.63
CA GLU A 59 18.06 3.86 2.52
C GLU A 59 17.10 3.94 1.33
N ILE A 60 15.80 3.88 1.60
CA ILE A 60 14.76 3.96 0.56
C ILE A 60 14.73 5.35 -0.08
N GLU A 61 14.81 6.40 0.72
CA GLU A 61 14.83 7.79 0.23
C GLU A 61 16.01 8.03 -0.71
N LYS A 62 17.21 7.59 -0.34
CA LYS A 62 18.39 7.66 -1.21
C LYS A 62 18.20 6.94 -2.55
N CYS A 63 17.57 5.78 -2.53
CA CYS A 63 17.25 5.05 -3.76
C CYS A 63 16.27 5.85 -4.64
N GLN A 64 15.22 6.43 -4.02
CA GLN A 64 14.23 7.26 -4.73
C GLN A 64 14.88 8.51 -5.34
N ALA A 65 15.69 9.24 -4.58
CA ALA A 65 16.38 10.45 -5.01
C ALA A 65 17.34 10.19 -6.18
N ASN A 66 18.01 9.04 -6.19
CA ASN A 66 18.93 8.63 -7.24
C ASN A 66 18.25 7.88 -8.41
N GLY A 67 16.94 7.63 -8.33
CA GLY A 67 16.20 6.83 -9.31
C GLY A 67 16.57 5.35 -9.32
N ASP A 68 17.20 4.84 -8.25
CA ASP A 68 17.59 3.43 -8.11
C ASP A 68 16.42 2.58 -7.62
N TRP A 69 15.43 2.43 -8.49
CA TRP A 69 14.24 1.63 -8.22
C TRP A 69 14.54 0.13 -8.11
N ASN A 70 15.61 -0.34 -8.75
CA ASN A 70 16.02 -1.75 -8.64
C ASN A 70 16.47 -2.06 -7.21
N ARG A 71 17.29 -1.20 -6.61
CA ARG A 71 17.72 -1.38 -5.22
C ARG A 71 16.54 -1.29 -4.24
N SER A 72 15.61 -0.36 -4.48
CA SER A 72 14.35 -0.29 -3.71
C SER A 72 13.56 -1.60 -3.81
N ALA A 73 13.43 -2.16 -5.02
CA ALA A 73 12.73 -3.42 -5.24
C ALA A 73 13.40 -4.60 -4.50
N GLU A 74 14.74 -4.68 -4.51
CA GLU A 74 15.49 -5.70 -3.76
C GLU A 74 15.19 -5.63 -2.25
N ILE A 75 15.32 -4.44 -1.65
CA ILE A 75 15.08 -4.23 -0.21
C ILE A 75 13.67 -4.65 0.17
N LEU A 76 12.67 -4.25 -0.62
CA LEU A 76 11.28 -4.55 -0.31
C LEU A 76 10.91 -6.00 -0.62
N SER A 77 11.56 -6.62 -1.60
CA SER A 77 11.39 -8.06 -1.88
C SER A 77 11.94 -8.91 -0.72
N ASP A 78 13.10 -8.55 -0.17
CA ASP A 78 13.67 -9.23 1.01
C ASP A 78 12.76 -9.09 2.24
N ALA A 79 12.18 -7.90 2.43
CA ALA A 79 11.20 -7.66 3.49
C ALA A 79 9.93 -8.51 3.29
N ALA A 80 9.38 -8.55 2.07
CA ALA A 80 8.21 -9.35 1.72
C ALA A 80 8.43 -10.85 1.92
N GLN A 81 9.56 -11.38 1.47
CA GLN A 81 9.94 -12.78 1.70
C GLN A 81 10.09 -13.11 3.18
N SER A 82 10.64 -12.18 3.98
CA SER A 82 10.76 -12.35 5.43
C SER A 82 9.39 -12.45 6.10
N LEU A 83 8.45 -11.61 5.67
CA LEU A 83 7.06 -11.62 6.13
C LEU A 83 6.33 -12.91 5.71
N GLU A 84 6.50 -13.37 4.48
CA GLU A 84 5.97 -14.65 3.99
C GLU A 84 6.50 -15.81 4.83
N LYS A 85 7.82 -15.89 5.05
CA LYS A 85 8.44 -16.91 5.90
C LYS A 85 7.96 -16.86 7.35
N ALA A 86 7.61 -15.68 7.85
CA ALA A 86 7.05 -15.50 9.20
C ALA A 86 5.56 -15.88 9.29
N GLY A 87 4.92 -16.25 8.17
CA GLY A 87 3.55 -16.75 8.13
C GLY A 87 2.50 -15.68 7.81
N ALA A 88 2.89 -14.60 7.13
CA ALA A 88 1.91 -13.68 6.54
C ALA A 88 1.12 -14.37 5.42
N ASP A 89 -0.18 -14.08 5.33
CA ASP A 89 -1.06 -14.55 4.25
C ASP A 89 -1.16 -13.53 3.10
N TYR A 90 -0.86 -12.25 3.37
CA TYR A 90 -0.92 -11.12 2.42
C TYR A 90 0.20 -10.14 2.73
N ILE A 91 0.65 -9.42 1.71
CA ILE A 91 1.57 -8.28 1.84
C ILE A 91 0.82 -6.97 1.62
N VAL A 92 1.11 -5.97 2.45
CA VAL A 92 0.67 -4.59 2.33
C VAL A 92 1.88 -3.67 2.44
N ILE A 93 2.09 -2.81 1.46
CA ILE A 93 3.11 -1.77 1.50
C ILE A 93 2.48 -0.52 2.13
N CYS A 94 3.01 -0.06 3.27
CA CYS A 94 2.44 1.03 4.06
C CYS A 94 2.80 2.44 3.55
N THR A 95 2.91 2.62 2.24
CA THR A 95 3.16 3.89 1.57
C THR A 95 2.65 3.83 0.12
N ASN A 96 2.42 4.99 -0.52
CA ASN A 96 1.98 5.01 -1.92
C ASN A 96 3.13 4.79 -2.91
N THR A 97 4.20 5.58 -2.79
CA THR A 97 5.29 5.66 -3.79
C THR A 97 5.91 4.31 -4.11
N MET A 98 6.10 3.46 -3.12
CA MET A 98 6.80 2.18 -3.32
C MET A 98 5.95 1.11 -4.01
N HIS A 99 4.66 1.36 -4.26
CA HIS A 99 3.88 0.52 -5.18
C HIS A 99 4.38 0.56 -6.62
N LYS A 100 5.25 1.52 -6.96
CA LYS A 100 5.98 1.53 -8.23
C LYS A 100 6.79 0.25 -8.48
N VAL A 101 7.26 -0.41 -7.44
CA VAL A 101 8.04 -1.66 -7.52
C VAL A 101 7.24 -2.89 -7.11
N ALA A 102 5.90 -2.77 -6.98
CA ALA A 102 5.03 -3.85 -6.53
C ALA A 102 5.14 -5.11 -7.41
N ASP A 103 5.15 -4.95 -8.73
CA ASP A 103 5.28 -6.06 -9.69
C ASP A 103 6.58 -6.86 -9.47
N GLU A 104 7.68 -6.17 -9.11
CA GLU A 104 8.95 -6.84 -8.85
C GLU A 104 8.90 -7.59 -7.53
N ILE A 105 8.30 -7.01 -6.49
CA ILE A 105 8.10 -7.69 -5.19
C ILE A 105 7.26 -8.95 -5.38
N GLU A 106 6.16 -8.88 -6.13
CA GLU A 106 5.27 -10.02 -6.38
C GLU A 106 5.96 -11.20 -7.07
N ARG A 107 6.99 -10.96 -7.89
CA ARG A 107 7.80 -12.03 -8.51
C ARG A 107 8.63 -12.83 -7.51
N HIS A 108 8.86 -12.29 -6.32
CA HIS A 108 9.72 -12.89 -5.30
C HIS A 108 8.96 -13.54 -4.14
N ILE A 109 7.61 -13.49 -4.13
CA ILE A 109 6.75 -14.05 -3.10
C ILE A 109 5.66 -14.92 -3.72
N HIS A 110 5.02 -15.78 -2.91
CA HIS A 110 3.93 -16.66 -3.35
C HIS A 110 2.57 -16.26 -2.76
N ILE A 111 2.57 -15.31 -1.81
CA ILE A 111 1.37 -14.74 -1.22
C ILE A 111 0.99 -13.43 -1.92
N PRO A 112 -0.30 -13.08 -2.02
CA PRO A 112 -0.72 -11.90 -2.76
C PRO A 112 -0.29 -10.61 -2.06
N LEU A 113 0.11 -9.61 -2.87
CA LEU A 113 0.29 -8.23 -2.46
C LEU A 113 -1.02 -7.47 -2.71
N LEU A 114 -1.51 -6.79 -1.69
CA LEU A 114 -2.71 -5.93 -1.80
C LEU A 114 -2.29 -4.54 -2.26
N HIS A 115 -2.36 -4.32 -3.58
CA HIS A 115 -1.93 -3.06 -4.18
C HIS A 115 -2.90 -1.92 -3.83
N ILE A 116 -2.40 -0.81 -3.26
CA ILE A 116 -3.22 0.30 -2.75
C ILE A 116 -4.13 0.91 -3.83
N ALA A 117 -3.62 1.09 -5.06
CA ALA A 117 -4.40 1.67 -6.16
C ALA A 117 -5.55 0.74 -6.58
N GLU A 118 -5.33 -0.58 -6.61
CA GLU A 118 -6.36 -1.57 -6.87
C GLU A 118 -7.47 -1.52 -5.81
N MET A 119 -7.08 -1.47 -4.54
CA MET A 119 -8.02 -1.39 -3.44
C MET A 119 -8.82 -0.07 -3.47
N THR A 120 -8.16 1.04 -3.83
CA THR A 120 -8.81 2.34 -4.01
C THR A 120 -9.81 2.29 -5.17
N ALA A 121 -9.42 1.72 -6.30
CA ALA A 121 -10.30 1.58 -7.46
C ALA A 121 -11.57 0.79 -7.13
N VAL A 122 -11.43 -0.35 -6.44
CA VAL A 122 -12.57 -1.17 -6.00
C VAL A 122 -13.54 -0.36 -5.12
N GLU A 123 -13.03 0.49 -4.23
CA GLU A 123 -13.87 1.28 -3.34
C GLU A 123 -14.58 2.45 -4.07
N LEU A 124 -13.88 3.06 -5.02
CA LEU A 124 -14.45 4.10 -5.90
C LEU A 124 -15.56 3.53 -6.79
N GLU A 125 -15.35 2.35 -7.40
CA GLU A 125 -16.36 1.64 -8.19
C GLU A 125 -17.63 1.35 -7.37
N LYS A 126 -17.48 0.81 -6.16
CA LYS A 126 -18.62 0.56 -5.25
C LYS A 126 -19.40 1.83 -4.90
N SER A 127 -18.69 2.96 -4.84
CA SER A 127 -19.27 4.27 -4.54
C SER A 127 -19.83 4.97 -5.79
N GLY A 128 -19.69 4.38 -6.97
CA GLY A 128 -20.14 4.97 -8.26
C GLY A 128 -19.32 6.20 -8.67
N ILE A 129 -18.08 6.35 -8.15
CA ILE A 129 -17.21 7.48 -8.44
C ILE A 129 -16.39 7.18 -9.68
N THR A 130 -16.52 8.02 -10.71
CA THR A 130 -15.85 7.87 -12.01
C THR A 130 -14.81 8.95 -12.29
N LYS A 131 -14.62 9.92 -11.39
CA LYS A 131 -13.62 10.98 -11.52
C LYS A 131 -13.08 11.37 -10.15
N VAL A 132 -11.74 11.43 -10.03
CA VAL A 132 -11.05 11.75 -8.79
C VAL A 132 -9.90 12.73 -9.02
N GLY A 133 -9.59 13.52 -7.99
CA GLY A 133 -8.32 14.25 -7.88
C GLY A 133 -7.30 13.37 -7.17
N LEU A 134 -6.09 13.24 -7.72
CA LEU A 134 -4.98 12.51 -7.11
C LEU A 134 -3.96 13.50 -6.56
N LEU A 135 -3.77 13.47 -5.23
CA LEU A 135 -2.73 14.22 -4.53
C LEU A 135 -1.80 13.22 -3.80
N GLY A 136 -0.52 13.52 -3.78
CA GLY A 136 0.51 12.69 -3.15
C GLY A 136 1.89 13.24 -3.45
N THR A 137 2.94 12.43 -3.26
CA THR A 137 4.28 12.79 -3.73
C THR A 137 4.28 13.00 -5.26
N LYS A 138 5.24 13.72 -5.80
CA LYS A 138 5.38 13.89 -7.25
C LYS A 138 5.41 12.55 -7.99
N TYR A 139 6.01 11.52 -7.41
CA TYR A 139 6.01 10.17 -7.99
C TYR A 139 4.59 9.60 -8.12
N THR A 140 3.78 9.74 -7.08
CA THR A 140 2.39 9.25 -7.08
C THR A 140 1.52 10.02 -8.08
N MET A 141 1.68 11.35 -8.16
CA MET A 141 0.89 12.18 -9.06
C MET A 141 1.28 12.04 -10.52
N GLN A 142 2.59 11.99 -10.84
CA GLN A 142 3.09 12.07 -12.21
C GLN A 142 3.32 10.70 -12.86
N GLN A 143 3.68 9.65 -12.09
CA GLN A 143 4.01 8.34 -12.64
C GLN A 143 2.78 7.44 -12.78
N ASP A 144 2.89 6.45 -13.66
CA ASP A 144 1.73 5.67 -14.11
C ASP A 144 1.29 4.55 -13.15
N PHE A 145 2.16 4.11 -12.22
CA PHE A 145 1.90 2.97 -11.35
C PHE A 145 0.62 3.08 -10.51
N TYR A 146 0.13 4.29 -10.27
CA TYR A 146 -1.14 4.54 -9.57
C TYR A 146 -2.25 4.93 -10.54
N LYS A 147 -2.02 5.93 -11.42
CA LYS A 147 -3.02 6.45 -12.34
C LYS A 147 -3.55 5.38 -13.29
N CYS A 148 -2.66 4.64 -13.96
CA CYS A 148 -3.07 3.63 -14.94
C CYS A 148 -4.01 2.58 -14.34
N ILE A 149 -3.83 2.19 -13.08
CA ILE A 149 -4.72 1.24 -12.42
C ILE A 149 -6.14 1.82 -12.31
N LEU A 150 -6.29 3.07 -11.90
CA LEU A 150 -7.59 3.74 -11.81
C LEU A 150 -8.22 3.94 -13.21
N GLU A 151 -7.43 4.41 -14.16
CA GLU A 151 -7.89 4.69 -15.53
C GLU A 151 -8.31 3.41 -16.27
N ASN A 152 -7.60 2.31 -16.11
CA ASN A 152 -7.97 1.00 -16.66
C ASN A 152 -9.31 0.47 -16.13
N ARG A 153 -9.76 0.99 -14.98
CA ARG A 153 -11.06 0.70 -14.38
C ARG A 153 -12.13 1.75 -14.70
N GLY A 154 -11.84 2.65 -15.66
CA GLY A 154 -12.77 3.69 -16.10
C GLY A 154 -12.90 4.89 -15.13
N ILE A 155 -11.97 5.06 -14.19
CA ILE A 155 -11.95 6.18 -13.26
C ILE A 155 -11.01 7.25 -13.82
N HIS A 156 -11.56 8.40 -14.20
CA HIS A 156 -10.78 9.52 -14.70
C HIS A 156 -9.97 10.20 -13.58
N VAL A 157 -8.64 10.26 -13.74
CA VAL A 157 -7.74 10.85 -12.75
C VAL A 157 -7.32 12.24 -13.17
N VAL A 158 -7.49 13.22 -12.27
CA VAL A 158 -7.03 14.61 -12.45
C VAL A 158 -5.90 14.86 -11.44
N ILE A 159 -4.79 15.37 -11.94
CA ILE A 159 -3.65 15.82 -11.11
C ILE A 159 -3.50 17.34 -11.20
N PRO A 160 -2.84 17.99 -10.23
CA PRO A 160 -2.50 19.40 -10.31
C PRO A 160 -1.57 19.71 -11.51
N ASN A 161 -1.44 20.99 -11.87
CA ASN A 161 -0.42 21.41 -12.84
C ASN A 161 1.01 21.31 -12.24
N GLU A 162 2.05 21.46 -13.06
CA GLU A 162 3.44 21.24 -12.65
C GLU A 162 3.85 22.06 -11.43
N ASP A 163 3.53 23.36 -11.39
CA ASP A 163 3.86 24.24 -10.25
C ASP A 163 3.16 23.80 -8.95
N GLN A 164 1.94 23.32 -9.07
CA GLN A 164 1.15 22.83 -7.95
C GLN A 164 1.60 21.44 -7.50
N VAL A 165 2.10 20.59 -8.42
CA VAL A 165 2.68 19.28 -8.07
C VAL A 165 3.90 19.47 -7.17
N GLU A 166 4.81 20.39 -7.51
CA GLU A 166 5.98 20.68 -6.66
C GLU A 166 5.54 21.22 -5.30
N LEU A 167 4.58 22.17 -5.26
CA LEU A 167 4.03 22.68 -4.00
C LEU A 167 3.45 21.57 -3.10
N VAL A 168 2.66 20.67 -3.68
CA VAL A 168 2.09 19.55 -2.91
C VAL A 168 3.18 18.61 -2.43
N ASN A 169 4.18 18.31 -3.27
CA ASN A 169 5.31 17.46 -2.91
C ASN A 169 6.15 18.04 -1.75
N ASP A 170 6.31 19.36 -1.71
CA ASP A 170 7.08 20.04 -0.65
C ASP A 170 6.34 20.07 0.71
N ILE A 171 5.01 19.87 0.70
CA ILE A 171 4.17 19.84 1.90
C ILE A 171 4.15 18.45 2.54
N ILE A 172 4.33 17.42 1.73
CA ILE A 172 4.29 16.01 2.17
C ILE A 172 5.64 15.59 2.76
#